data_02f70976dbeb0f0a4ed0027f97f469f8
#
_entry.id   02f70976dbeb0f0a4ed0027f97f469f8
#
_cell.length_a   1.000
_cell.length_b   1.000
_cell.length_c   1.000
_cell.angle_alpha   90.00
_cell.angle_beta   90.00
_cell.angle_gamma   90.00
#
_symmetry.space_group_name_H-M   'P 1'
#
loop_
_entity.id
_entity.type
_entity.pdbx_description
1 polymer ?
#
loop_
_entity_poly.entity_id
_entity_poly.type
_entity_poly.pdbx_seq_one_letter_code
_entity_poly.pdbx_strand_id
1 'polypeptide(L)'
;GYSAESPVERAYRDSRINRIFEGTNEINRMLTVDMLLKRAMKGQLDLMGPAQAVAAELMGIPDMPEPDDSLLGDEKRMVANFKKAVLMVAGGAAQKLGLELAKHQETLMHIADMVIDTYLAESVLLRTLKLASMKGDSGSVAGMTEQVAMTQLYIHDAADRIHKYAKEAVNNFADGDEQRAMLMGAKRFCKSTNLNTAELRKLVAKKVIAEGKYCY
;
A
#
# COMPACT_ATOMS: atom_id res chain seq x y z
N GLY A 1 -22.75 8.57 17.84
CA GLY A 1 -21.92 7.38 17.98
C GLY A 1 -21.43 7.12 19.40
N TYR A 2 -21.36 8.16 20.26
CA TYR A 2 -20.93 8.03 21.66
C TYR A 2 -22.08 7.66 22.61
N SER A 3 -23.30 8.12 22.32
CA SER A 3 -24.46 7.89 23.19
C SER A 3 -24.88 6.43 23.22
N ALA A 4 -25.11 5.89 24.43
CA ALA A 4 -25.58 4.51 24.64
C ALA A 4 -26.98 4.22 24.02
N GLU A 5 -27.73 5.26 23.69
CA GLU A 5 -29.01 5.16 22.96
C GLU A 5 -28.80 4.80 21.48
N SER A 6 -27.59 4.99 20.94
CA SER A 6 -27.22 4.64 19.58
C SER A 6 -26.56 3.27 19.52
N PRO A 7 -27.02 2.32 18.67
CA PRO A 7 -26.41 0.98 18.57
C PRO A 7 -24.95 1.01 18.10
N VAL A 8 -24.49 2.11 17.50
CA VAL A 8 -23.11 2.29 17.01
C VAL A 8 -22.09 2.37 18.14
N GLU A 9 -22.47 2.88 19.31
CA GLU A 9 -21.56 2.97 20.46
C GLU A 9 -21.04 1.62 20.92
N ARG A 10 -21.91 0.59 20.90
CA ARG A 10 -21.54 -0.78 21.24
C ARG A 10 -20.53 -1.34 20.25
N ALA A 11 -20.78 -1.20 18.96
CA ALA A 11 -19.85 -1.62 17.92
C ALA A 11 -18.48 -0.93 18.06
N TYR A 12 -18.47 0.35 18.40
CA TYR A 12 -17.24 1.12 18.66
C TYR A 12 -16.45 0.56 19.85
N ARG A 13 -17.12 0.25 20.95
CA ARG A 13 -16.47 -0.32 22.15
C ARG A 13 -15.96 -1.75 21.87
N ASP A 14 -16.78 -2.58 21.27
CA ASP A 14 -16.42 -3.97 20.95
C ASP A 14 -15.24 -4.04 19.98
N SER A 15 -15.11 -3.10 19.04
CA SER A 15 -13.99 -3.06 18.11
C SER A 15 -12.62 -2.78 18.78
N ARG A 16 -12.62 -2.20 19.98
CA ARG A 16 -11.38 -1.86 20.70
C ARG A 16 -10.52 -3.07 21.01
N ILE A 17 -11.13 -4.20 21.36
CA ILE A 17 -10.42 -5.44 21.69
C ILE A 17 -9.70 -6.05 20.48
N ASN A 18 -10.16 -5.77 19.26
CA ASN A 18 -9.56 -6.30 18.02
C ASN A 18 -8.08 -5.91 17.83
N ARG A 19 -7.60 -4.90 18.56
CA ARG A 19 -6.18 -4.50 18.55
C ARG A 19 -5.32 -5.30 19.50
N ILE A 20 -5.93 -6.09 20.40
CA ILE A 20 -5.27 -6.68 21.57
C ILE A 20 -5.28 -8.20 21.53
N PHE A 21 -6.41 -8.83 21.18
CA PHE A 21 -6.56 -10.29 21.26
C PHE A 21 -6.17 -10.99 19.95
N GLU A 22 -5.93 -12.29 20.04
CA GLU A 22 -5.56 -13.19 18.92
C GLU A 22 -4.30 -12.71 18.15
N GLY A 23 -3.32 -12.25 18.91
CA GLY A 23 -2.15 -11.53 18.42
C GLY A 23 -2.43 -10.03 18.31
N THR A 24 -1.69 -9.24 19.07
CA THR A 24 -1.82 -7.78 18.97
C THR A 24 -1.50 -7.30 17.56
N ASN A 25 -1.99 -6.12 17.19
CA ASN A 25 -1.68 -5.54 15.89
C ASN A 25 -0.16 -5.46 15.62
N GLU A 26 0.62 -5.19 16.66
CA GLU A 26 2.09 -5.12 16.59
C GLU A 26 2.69 -6.51 16.33
N ILE A 27 2.24 -7.54 17.03
CA ILE A 27 2.69 -8.93 16.82
C ILE A 27 2.33 -9.40 15.41
N ASN A 28 1.13 -9.11 14.94
CA ASN A 28 0.69 -9.50 13.60
C ASN A 28 1.49 -8.82 12.49
N ARG A 29 1.94 -7.56 12.69
CA ARG A 29 2.85 -6.88 11.77
C ARG A 29 4.20 -7.59 11.68
N MET A 30 4.81 -7.90 12.82
CA MET A 30 6.08 -8.64 12.84
C MET A 30 5.94 -10.02 12.22
N LEU A 31 4.85 -10.74 12.51
CA LEU A 31 4.54 -12.05 11.92
C LEU A 31 4.42 -11.96 10.38
N THR A 32 3.83 -10.89 9.86
CA THR A 32 3.68 -10.68 8.41
C THR A 32 5.03 -10.71 7.71
N VAL A 33 6.00 -9.93 8.20
CA VAL A 33 7.35 -9.87 7.61
C VAL A 33 8.11 -11.17 7.82
N ASP A 34 8.05 -11.75 9.03
CA ASP A 34 8.68 -13.03 9.35
C ASP A 34 8.20 -14.16 8.42
N MET A 35 6.91 -14.24 8.17
CA MET A 35 6.34 -15.24 7.27
C MET A 35 6.76 -15.04 5.80
N LEU A 36 6.84 -13.79 5.33
CA LEU A 36 7.33 -13.49 3.99
C LEU A 36 8.80 -13.91 3.83
N LEU A 37 9.65 -13.54 4.78
CA LEU A 37 11.07 -13.92 4.77
C LEU A 37 11.26 -15.43 4.87
N LYS A 38 10.54 -16.12 5.76
CA LYS A 38 10.58 -17.59 5.88
C LYS A 38 10.18 -18.31 4.59
N ARG A 39 9.14 -17.81 3.90
CA ARG A 39 8.72 -18.35 2.60
C ARG A 39 9.77 -18.12 1.51
N ALA A 40 10.38 -16.93 1.51
CA ALA A 40 11.47 -16.63 0.59
C ALA A 40 12.69 -17.54 0.82
N MET A 41 13.10 -17.72 2.06
CA MET A 41 14.23 -18.61 2.42
C MET A 41 13.96 -20.08 2.06
N LYS A 42 12.70 -20.51 2.07
CA LYS A 42 12.30 -21.87 1.64
C LYS A 42 12.11 -22.01 0.12
N GLY A 43 12.37 -20.97 -0.66
CA GLY A 43 12.16 -20.96 -2.11
C GLY A 43 10.68 -21.01 -2.53
N GLN A 44 9.74 -20.77 -1.60
CA GLN A 44 8.30 -20.75 -1.87
C GLN A 44 7.81 -19.41 -2.44
N LEU A 45 8.61 -18.36 -2.29
CA LEU A 45 8.34 -17.01 -2.76
C LEU A 45 9.64 -16.38 -3.24
N ASP A 46 9.72 -16.03 -4.51
CA ASP A 46 10.87 -15.32 -5.05
C ASP A 46 10.78 -13.83 -4.67
N LEU A 47 11.55 -13.42 -3.68
CA LEU A 47 11.73 -12.01 -3.29
C LEU A 47 13.13 -11.50 -3.67
N MET A 48 14.12 -12.39 -3.77
CA MET A 48 15.51 -11.99 -3.98
C MET A 48 15.76 -11.46 -5.39
N GLY A 49 15.28 -12.16 -6.41
CA GLY A 49 15.40 -11.74 -7.80
C GLY A 49 14.77 -10.36 -8.05
N PRO A 50 13.48 -10.16 -7.72
CA PRO A 50 12.84 -8.86 -7.81
C PRO A 50 13.51 -7.75 -7.00
N ALA A 51 14.00 -8.04 -5.78
CA ALA A 51 14.70 -7.04 -4.97
C ALA A 51 16.03 -6.59 -5.62
N GLN A 52 16.80 -7.53 -6.19
CA GLN A 52 18.02 -7.22 -6.93
C GLN A 52 17.72 -6.39 -8.19
N ALA A 53 16.64 -6.72 -8.92
CA ALA A 53 16.22 -5.94 -10.09
C ALA A 53 15.87 -4.49 -9.72
N VAL A 54 15.15 -4.28 -8.60
CA VAL A 54 14.84 -2.94 -8.09
C VAL A 54 16.10 -2.19 -7.65
N ALA A 55 17.05 -2.87 -7.01
CA ALA A 55 18.34 -2.24 -6.64
C ALA A 55 19.12 -1.78 -7.89
N ALA A 56 19.16 -2.59 -8.94
CA ALA A 56 19.76 -2.22 -10.22
C ALA A 56 19.04 -1.05 -10.88
N GLU A 57 17.69 -1.05 -10.89
CA GLU A 57 16.88 0.06 -11.40
C GLU A 57 17.14 1.37 -10.64
N LEU A 58 17.37 1.30 -9.33
CA LEU A 58 17.63 2.46 -8.50
C LEU A 58 18.95 3.15 -8.87
N MET A 59 19.97 2.36 -9.27
CA MET A 59 21.28 2.84 -9.67
C MET A 59 21.35 3.26 -11.15
N GLY A 60 20.34 2.90 -11.92
CA GLY A 60 20.24 3.20 -13.35
C GLY A 60 19.59 4.56 -13.65
N ILE A 61 19.58 4.91 -14.94
CA ILE A 61 18.83 6.09 -15.42
C ILE A 61 17.34 5.78 -15.28
N PRO A 62 16.55 6.67 -14.68
CA PRO A 62 15.12 6.46 -14.54
C PRO A 62 14.43 6.31 -15.91
N ASP A 63 13.76 5.19 -16.12
CA ASP A 63 12.88 5.03 -17.26
C ASP A 63 11.71 6.02 -17.17
N MET A 64 11.40 6.65 -18.31
CA MET A 64 10.19 7.45 -18.47
C MET A 64 9.11 6.54 -19.06
N PRO A 65 8.23 5.96 -18.22
CA PRO A 65 7.21 5.05 -18.73
C PRO A 65 6.26 5.79 -19.66
N GLU A 66 5.88 5.11 -20.73
CA GLU A 66 4.83 5.64 -21.63
C GLU A 66 3.49 5.76 -20.86
N PRO A 67 2.65 6.74 -21.23
CA PRO A 67 1.30 6.85 -20.70
C PRO A 67 0.50 5.55 -20.93
N ASP A 68 -0.17 5.06 -19.92
CA ASP A 68 -1.12 3.95 -20.03
C ASP A 68 -2.54 4.53 -20.01
N ASP A 69 -3.15 4.68 -21.19
CA ASP A 69 -4.50 5.22 -21.36
C ASP A 69 -5.61 4.22 -20.99
N SER A 70 -5.25 3.03 -20.52
CA SER A 70 -6.23 2.04 -20.04
C SER A 70 -6.88 2.47 -18.73
N LEU A 71 -8.04 1.87 -18.41
CA LEU A 71 -8.74 2.12 -17.16
C LEU A 71 -7.80 1.96 -15.96
N LEU A 72 -7.66 3.02 -15.15
CA LEU A 72 -6.80 3.07 -13.96
C LEU A 72 -5.30 2.80 -14.28
N GLY A 73 -4.83 3.21 -15.45
CA GLY A 73 -3.43 3.00 -15.89
C GLY A 73 -2.41 3.63 -14.95
N ASP A 74 -2.65 4.85 -14.48
CA ASP A 74 -1.81 5.51 -13.49
C ASP A 74 -1.80 4.76 -12.16
N GLU A 75 -2.96 4.30 -11.69
CA GLU A 75 -3.10 3.54 -10.45
C GLU A 75 -2.41 2.18 -10.53
N LYS A 76 -2.47 1.50 -11.68
CA LYS A 76 -1.71 0.26 -11.95
C LYS A 76 -0.21 0.50 -11.79
N ARG A 77 0.29 1.58 -12.38
CA ARG A 77 1.70 1.98 -12.29
C ARG A 77 2.10 2.32 -10.84
N MET A 78 1.24 3.05 -10.11
CA MET A 78 1.49 3.39 -8.71
C MET A 78 1.59 2.13 -7.85
N VAL A 79 0.66 1.18 -7.98
CA VAL A 79 0.69 -0.09 -7.23
C VAL A 79 1.94 -0.92 -7.57
N ALA A 80 2.35 -0.98 -8.85
CA ALA A 80 3.59 -1.63 -9.24
C ALA A 80 4.82 -0.96 -8.59
N ASN A 81 4.84 0.35 -8.51
CA ASN A 81 5.90 1.11 -7.86
C ASN A 81 5.89 0.92 -6.33
N PHE A 82 4.73 0.79 -5.67
CA PHE A 82 4.65 0.47 -4.24
C PHE A 82 5.31 -0.87 -3.94
N LYS A 83 5.11 -1.89 -4.78
CA LYS A 83 5.82 -3.18 -4.68
C LYS A 83 7.34 -3.00 -4.78
N LYS A 84 7.81 -2.14 -5.68
CA LYS A 84 9.25 -1.81 -5.78
C LYS A 84 9.76 -1.12 -4.51
N ALA A 85 8.98 -0.19 -3.95
CA ALA A 85 9.34 0.46 -2.68
C ALA A 85 9.47 -0.56 -1.53
N VAL A 86 8.52 -1.49 -1.42
CA VAL A 86 8.58 -2.59 -0.43
C VAL A 86 9.83 -3.44 -0.63
N LEU A 87 10.10 -3.88 -1.86
CA LEU A 87 11.27 -4.73 -2.18
C LEU A 87 12.59 -4.01 -1.90
N MET A 88 12.68 -2.73 -2.22
CA MET A 88 13.86 -1.89 -1.94
C MET A 88 14.13 -1.81 -0.43
N VAL A 89 13.11 -1.46 0.36
CA VAL A 89 13.29 -1.26 1.80
C VAL A 89 13.51 -2.59 2.52
N ALA A 90 12.70 -3.62 2.23
CA ALA A 90 12.83 -4.93 2.84
C ALA A 90 14.15 -5.62 2.44
N GLY A 91 14.54 -5.52 1.16
CA GLY A 91 15.79 -6.06 0.65
C GLY A 91 17.01 -5.37 1.27
N GLY A 92 17.04 -4.04 1.32
CA GLY A 92 18.10 -3.27 1.95
C GLY A 92 18.24 -3.57 3.45
N ALA A 93 17.12 -3.61 4.18
CA ALA A 93 17.12 -3.98 5.59
C ALA A 93 17.63 -5.40 5.82
N ALA A 94 17.17 -6.37 5.02
CA ALA A 94 17.65 -7.76 5.12
C ALA A 94 19.15 -7.89 4.81
N GLN A 95 19.65 -7.18 3.81
CA GLN A 95 21.06 -7.17 3.44
C GLN A 95 21.93 -6.52 4.51
N LYS A 96 21.51 -5.37 5.05
CA LYS A 96 22.31 -4.58 6.02
C LYS A 96 22.29 -5.22 7.40
N LEU A 97 21.16 -5.69 7.87
CA LEU A 97 20.96 -6.16 9.23
C LEU A 97 21.09 -7.70 9.37
N GLY A 98 20.90 -8.46 8.31
CA GLY A 98 21.04 -9.91 8.33
C GLY A 98 20.20 -10.56 9.44
N LEU A 99 20.85 -11.34 10.31
CA LEU A 99 20.19 -12.01 11.45
C LEU A 99 19.72 -11.04 12.55
N GLU A 100 20.30 -9.84 12.62
CA GLU A 100 19.90 -8.82 13.60
C GLU A 100 18.57 -8.16 13.25
N LEU A 101 18.09 -8.29 12.00
CA LEU A 101 16.82 -7.71 11.55
C LEU A 101 15.66 -8.06 12.49
N ALA A 102 15.63 -9.28 13.03
CA ALA A 102 14.60 -9.71 13.98
C ALA A 102 14.52 -8.86 15.26
N LYS A 103 15.60 -8.16 15.62
CA LYS A 103 15.67 -7.28 16.79
C LYS A 103 15.24 -5.84 16.47
N HIS A 104 15.18 -5.48 15.19
CA HIS A 104 14.78 -4.16 14.71
C HIS A 104 13.27 -4.08 14.49
N GLN A 105 12.51 -4.18 15.58
CA GLN A 105 11.04 -4.33 15.52
C GLN A 105 10.35 -3.15 14.85
N GLU A 106 10.82 -1.93 15.06
CA GLU A 106 10.26 -0.73 14.42
C GLU A 106 10.46 -0.75 12.90
N THR A 107 11.62 -1.18 12.42
CA THR A 107 11.89 -1.37 11.00
C THR A 107 10.96 -2.43 10.42
N LEU A 108 10.78 -3.56 11.11
CA LEU A 108 9.86 -4.62 10.70
C LEU A 108 8.42 -4.13 10.64
N MET A 109 7.97 -3.33 11.62
CA MET A 109 6.61 -2.76 11.61
C MET A 109 6.40 -1.81 10.44
N HIS A 110 7.35 -0.95 10.11
CA HIS A 110 7.27 -0.08 8.94
C HIS A 110 7.20 -0.89 7.63
N ILE A 111 8.04 -1.92 7.49
CA ILE A 111 7.99 -2.82 6.33
C ILE A 111 6.62 -3.51 6.25
N ALA A 112 6.09 -3.99 7.38
CA ALA A 112 4.76 -4.61 7.43
C ALA A 112 3.66 -3.65 6.99
N ASP A 113 3.67 -2.41 7.47
CA ASP A 113 2.70 -1.39 7.08
C ASP A 113 2.79 -1.05 5.59
N MET A 114 4.00 -0.99 5.02
CA MET A 114 4.18 -0.86 3.55
C MET A 114 3.58 -2.04 2.78
N VAL A 115 3.78 -3.27 3.25
CA VAL A 115 3.21 -4.49 2.64
C VAL A 115 1.69 -4.46 2.72
N ILE A 116 1.12 -4.12 3.88
CA ILE A 116 -0.32 -4.06 4.11
C ILE A 116 -0.97 -3.01 3.19
N ASP A 117 -0.45 -1.78 3.17
CA ASP A 117 -0.99 -0.72 2.32
C ASP A 117 -0.88 -1.05 0.83
N THR A 118 0.24 -1.68 0.40
CA THR A 118 0.42 -2.13 -0.98
C THR A 118 -0.58 -3.23 -1.35
N TYR A 119 -0.79 -4.21 -0.48
CA TYR A 119 -1.74 -5.30 -0.68
C TYR A 119 -3.18 -4.78 -0.78
N LEU A 120 -3.56 -3.85 0.11
CA LEU A 120 -4.88 -3.24 0.09
C LEU A 120 -5.08 -2.37 -1.16
N ALA A 121 -4.08 -1.58 -1.57
CA ALA A 121 -4.12 -0.78 -2.79
C ALA A 121 -4.32 -1.66 -4.04
N GLU A 122 -3.57 -2.77 -4.14
CA GLU A 122 -3.76 -3.73 -5.22
C GLU A 122 -5.14 -4.40 -5.18
N SER A 123 -5.61 -4.77 -3.98
CA SER A 123 -6.92 -5.43 -3.82
C SER A 123 -8.08 -4.52 -4.28
N VAL A 124 -8.03 -3.23 -3.94
CA VAL A 124 -9.03 -2.24 -4.38
C VAL A 124 -8.96 -2.05 -5.89
N LEU A 125 -7.75 -1.93 -6.46
CA LEU A 125 -7.54 -1.80 -7.91
C LEU A 125 -8.12 -3.01 -8.65
N LEU A 126 -7.73 -4.23 -8.27
CA LEU A 126 -8.17 -5.46 -8.91
C LEU A 126 -9.69 -5.66 -8.81
N ARG A 127 -10.28 -5.28 -7.67
CA ARG A 127 -11.74 -5.33 -7.52
C ARG A 127 -12.44 -4.43 -8.53
N THR A 128 -11.99 -3.20 -8.67
CA THR A 128 -12.61 -2.24 -9.62
C THR A 128 -12.42 -2.68 -11.05
N LEU A 129 -11.24 -3.16 -11.43
CA LEU A 129 -10.98 -3.72 -12.76
C LEU A 129 -11.86 -4.96 -13.05
N LYS A 130 -12.04 -5.84 -12.06
CA LYS A 130 -12.94 -7.00 -12.19
C LYS A 130 -14.39 -6.57 -12.39
N LEU A 131 -14.87 -5.59 -11.62
CA LEU A 131 -16.23 -5.08 -11.79
C LEU A 131 -16.43 -4.46 -13.18
N ALA A 132 -15.45 -3.74 -13.71
CA ALA A 132 -15.48 -3.21 -15.07
C ALA A 132 -15.58 -4.32 -16.12
N SER A 133 -14.75 -5.36 -15.99
CA SER A 133 -14.77 -6.49 -16.93
C SER A 133 -16.11 -7.26 -16.91
N MET A 134 -16.74 -7.40 -15.74
CA MET A 134 -18.03 -8.07 -15.60
C MET A 134 -19.19 -7.28 -16.20
N LYS A 135 -19.09 -5.96 -16.30
CA LYS A 135 -20.10 -5.11 -16.97
C LYS A 135 -19.94 -5.08 -18.49
N GLY A 136 -18.99 -5.81 -19.05
CA GLY A 136 -18.74 -5.87 -20.49
C GLY A 136 -18.08 -4.64 -21.08
N ASP A 137 -17.58 -3.75 -20.26
CA ASP A 137 -17.07 -2.44 -20.65
C ASP A 137 -15.63 -2.26 -20.12
N SER A 138 -14.69 -2.99 -20.72
CA SER A 138 -13.28 -3.01 -20.30
C SER A 138 -12.57 -1.65 -20.43
N GLY A 139 -13.22 -0.64 -21.02
CA GLY A 139 -12.68 0.70 -21.22
C GLY A 139 -13.59 1.84 -20.77
N SER A 140 -14.85 1.60 -20.40
CA SER A 140 -15.78 2.65 -20.00
C SER A 140 -16.03 2.66 -18.50
N VAL A 141 -15.98 3.84 -17.92
CA VAL A 141 -16.34 4.13 -16.51
C VAL A 141 -17.84 4.42 -16.34
N ALA A 142 -18.65 4.23 -17.38
CA ALA A 142 -20.08 4.50 -17.31
C ALA A 142 -20.75 3.62 -16.24
N GLY A 143 -21.33 4.26 -15.22
CA GLY A 143 -21.95 3.58 -14.08
C GLY A 143 -20.98 3.00 -13.04
N MET A 144 -19.70 3.38 -13.07
CA MET A 144 -18.67 3.01 -12.08
C MET A 144 -17.84 4.21 -11.57
N THR A 145 -18.34 5.41 -11.79
CA THR A 145 -17.60 6.65 -11.50
C THR A 145 -17.17 6.71 -10.03
N GLU A 146 -18.03 6.28 -9.11
CA GLU A 146 -17.73 6.29 -7.67
C GLU A 146 -16.73 5.20 -7.27
N GLN A 147 -16.79 4.01 -7.87
CA GLN A 147 -15.82 2.93 -7.61
C GLN A 147 -14.44 3.32 -8.11
N VAL A 148 -14.35 3.96 -9.28
CA VAL A 148 -13.10 4.52 -9.80
C VAL A 148 -12.59 5.61 -8.86
N ALA A 149 -13.44 6.55 -8.44
CA ALA A 149 -13.06 7.60 -7.51
C ALA A 149 -12.55 7.06 -6.17
N MET A 150 -13.20 6.04 -5.61
CA MET A 150 -12.73 5.37 -4.38
C MET A 150 -11.37 4.71 -4.57
N THR A 151 -11.13 4.05 -5.70
CA THR A 151 -9.85 3.43 -6.04
C THR A 151 -8.75 4.46 -6.14
N GLN A 152 -8.99 5.55 -6.87
CA GLN A 152 -8.05 6.65 -7.02
C GLN A 152 -7.70 7.29 -5.67
N LEU A 153 -8.71 7.59 -4.85
CA LEU A 153 -8.52 8.15 -3.50
C LEU A 153 -7.68 7.22 -2.62
N TYR A 154 -8.02 5.93 -2.60
CA TYR A 154 -7.32 4.98 -1.75
C TYR A 154 -5.84 4.85 -2.11
N ILE A 155 -5.55 4.69 -3.41
CA ILE A 155 -4.18 4.53 -3.92
C ILE A 155 -3.38 5.83 -3.73
N HIS A 156 -4.00 6.99 -3.95
CA HIS A 156 -3.39 8.28 -3.68
C HIS A 156 -2.99 8.44 -2.21
N ASP A 157 -3.93 8.16 -1.28
CA ASP A 157 -3.66 8.26 0.15
C ASP A 157 -2.66 7.18 0.63
N ALA A 158 -2.62 6.00 -0.02
CA ALA A 158 -1.65 4.95 0.27
C ALA A 158 -0.22 5.37 -0.11
N ALA A 159 -0.04 6.13 -1.19
CA ALA A 159 1.28 6.62 -1.61
C ALA A 159 1.99 7.41 -0.50
N ASP A 160 1.28 8.30 0.16
CA ASP A 160 1.82 9.13 1.25
C ASP A 160 2.16 8.28 2.49
N ARG A 161 1.30 7.31 2.83
CA ARG A 161 1.56 6.40 3.97
C ARG A 161 2.78 5.51 3.70
N ILE A 162 2.83 4.87 2.53
CA ILE A 162 3.95 4.00 2.13
C ILE A 162 5.25 4.82 2.09
N HIS A 163 5.24 6.04 1.55
CA HIS A 163 6.39 6.92 1.53
C HIS A 163 6.89 7.26 2.94
N LYS A 164 5.96 7.57 3.86
CA LYS A 164 6.31 7.81 5.26
C LYS A 164 7.00 6.60 5.88
N TYR A 165 6.40 5.42 5.77
CA TYR A 165 6.97 4.19 6.33
C TYR A 165 8.32 3.82 5.71
N ALA A 166 8.45 3.97 4.38
CA ALA A 166 9.72 3.74 3.68
C ALA A 166 10.82 4.67 4.22
N LYS A 167 10.52 5.95 4.39
CA LYS A 167 11.47 6.93 4.93
C LYS A 167 11.89 6.59 6.36
N GLU A 168 10.94 6.28 7.23
CA GLU A 168 11.23 5.91 8.62
C GLU A 168 12.06 4.62 8.69
N ALA A 169 11.69 3.59 7.94
CA ALA A 169 12.46 2.34 7.90
C ALA A 169 13.89 2.56 7.42
N VAL A 170 14.08 3.28 6.30
CA VAL A 170 15.41 3.55 5.75
C VAL A 170 16.28 4.30 6.75
N ASN A 171 15.73 5.29 7.45
CA ASN A 171 16.46 6.06 8.46
C ASN A 171 16.91 5.20 9.67
N ASN A 172 16.21 4.07 9.94
CA ASN A 172 16.55 3.19 11.05
C ASN A 172 17.77 2.30 10.77
N PHE A 173 18.08 1.99 9.50
CA PHE A 173 19.15 1.02 9.21
C PHE A 173 20.21 1.49 8.20
N ALA A 174 19.93 2.47 7.36
CA ALA A 174 20.83 2.93 6.33
C ALA A 174 21.52 4.26 6.72
N ASP A 175 22.72 4.47 6.17
CA ASP A 175 23.49 5.69 6.37
C ASP A 175 24.20 6.11 5.06
N GLY A 176 24.75 7.34 5.04
CA GLY A 176 25.57 7.87 3.96
C GLY A 176 24.88 7.88 2.59
N ASP A 177 25.57 7.41 1.57
CA ASP A 177 25.09 7.44 0.18
C ASP A 177 24.02 6.38 -0.08
N GLU A 178 24.08 5.23 0.61
CA GLU A 178 23.03 4.20 0.56
C GLU A 178 21.69 4.78 1.04
N GLN A 179 21.67 5.43 2.18
CA GLN A 179 20.49 6.09 2.72
C GLN A 179 19.92 7.12 1.73
N ARG A 180 20.79 7.97 1.17
CA ARG A 180 20.37 8.99 0.19
C ARG A 180 19.72 8.36 -1.03
N ALA A 181 20.34 7.32 -1.59
CA ALA A 181 19.81 6.61 -2.75
C ALA A 181 18.44 5.98 -2.45
N MET A 182 18.31 5.31 -1.31
CA MET A 182 17.04 4.68 -0.91
C MET A 182 15.95 5.70 -0.63
N LEU A 183 16.24 6.84 -0.01
CA LEU A 183 15.27 7.93 0.19
C LEU A 183 14.81 8.55 -1.13
N MET A 184 15.73 8.71 -2.11
CA MET A 184 15.36 9.13 -3.47
C MET A 184 14.47 8.09 -4.16
N GLY A 185 14.78 6.80 -4.01
CA GLY A 185 13.96 5.69 -4.48
C GLY A 185 12.56 5.69 -3.87
N ALA A 186 12.47 5.86 -2.55
CA ALA A 186 11.18 5.96 -1.85
C ALA A 186 10.32 7.09 -2.40
N LYS A 187 10.90 8.28 -2.59
CA LYS A 187 10.20 9.42 -3.20
C LYS A 187 9.75 9.13 -4.64
N ARG A 188 10.59 8.45 -5.44
CA ARG A 188 10.28 8.09 -6.83
C ARG A 188 9.16 7.07 -6.90
N PHE A 189 9.25 5.96 -6.14
CA PHE A 189 8.30 4.87 -6.20
C PHE A 189 6.96 5.18 -5.51
N CYS A 190 6.93 6.13 -4.59
CA CYS A 190 5.69 6.56 -3.92
C CYS A 190 5.13 7.87 -4.50
N LYS A 191 5.55 8.26 -5.71
CA LYS A 191 5.00 9.44 -6.36
C LYS A 191 3.55 9.19 -6.75
N SER A 192 2.63 10.03 -6.23
CA SER A 192 1.21 10.03 -6.59
C SER A 192 0.93 10.95 -7.79
N THR A 193 -0.20 10.73 -8.43
CA THR A 193 -0.75 11.63 -9.45
C THR A 193 -1.40 12.85 -8.79
N ASN A 194 -1.52 13.95 -9.55
CA ASN A 194 -2.23 15.13 -9.07
C ASN A 194 -3.75 14.90 -9.18
N LEU A 195 -4.43 14.77 -8.05
CA LEU A 195 -5.88 14.56 -7.97
C LEU A 195 -6.55 15.66 -7.17
N ASN A 196 -7.74 16.09 -7.59
CA ASN A 196 -8.64 16.86 -6.73
C ASN A 196 -9.39 15.91 -5.80
N THR A 197 -8.73 15.50 -4.71
CA THR A 197 -9.28 14.54 -3.76
C THR A 197 -10.56 15.02 -3.07
N ALA A 198 -10.74 16.33 -2.94
CA ALA A 198 -11.95 16.91 -2.34
C ALA A 198 -13.18 16.64 -3.23
N GLU A 199 -13.07 16.86 -4.54
CA GLU A 199 -14.17 16.58 -5.46
C GLU A 199 -14.49 15.09 -5.56
N LEU A 200 -13.49 14.22 -5.56
CA LEU A 200 -13.71 12.77 -5.57
C LEU A 200 -14.41 12.31 -4.28
N ARG A 201 -14.02 12.83 -3.10
CA ARG A 201 -14.69 12.51 -1.83
C ARG A 201 -16.15 13.00 -1.82
N LYS A 202 -16.42 14.22 -2.35
CA LYS A 202 -17.80 14.73 -2.49
C LYS A 202 -18.64 13.87 -3.43
N LEU A 203 -18.06 13.39 -4.53
CA LEU A 203 -18.73 12.50 -5.48
C LEU A 203 -19.22 11.22 -4.78
N VAL A 204 -18.32 10.54 -4.05
CA VAL A 204 -18.65 9.33 -3.28
C VAL A 204 -19.70 9.60 -2.20
N ALA A 205 -19.52 10.67 -1.43
CA ALA A 205 -20.43 11.06 -0.34
C ALA A 205 -21.84 11.38 -0.87
N LYS A 206 -21.95 12.09 -1.99
CA LYS A 206 -23.23 12.48 -2.61
C LYS A 206 -24.12 11.25 -2.89
N LYS A 207 -23.52 10.18 -3.40
CA LYS A 207 -24.26 8.94 -3.67
C LYS A 207 -24.75 8.26 -2.39
N VAL A 208 -23.89 8.11 -1.40
CA VAL A 208 -24.25 7.49 -0.10
C VAL A 208 -25.36 8.28 0.59
N ILE A 209 -25.31 9.61 0.53
CA ILE A 209 -26.33 10.51 1.10
C ILE A 209 -27.66 10.32 0.35
N ALA A 210 -27.63 10.28 -0.98
CA ALA A 210 -28.84 10.12 -1.79
C ALA A 210 -29.53 8.76 -1.56
N GLU A 211 -28.74 7.69 -1.41
CA GLU A 211 -29.23 6.32 -1.17
C GLU A 211 -29.67 6.09 0.28
N GLY A 212 -29.18 6.89 1.24
CA GLY A 212 -29.44 6.73 2.66
C GLY A 212 -28.90 5.43 3.28
N LYS A 213 -28.07 4.69 2.56
CA LYS A 213 -27.47 3.40 2.95
C LYS A 213 -26.17 3.13 2.22
N TYR A 214 -25.43 2.09 2.65
CA TYR A 214 -24.29 1.58 1.87
C TYR A 214 -24.77 1.01 0.52
N CYS A 215 -24.17 1.45 -0.57
CA CYS A 215 -24.65 1.20 -1.93
C CYS A 215 -23.53 0.78 -2.93
N TYR A 216 -22.36 0.31 -2.43
CA TYR A 216 -21.22 -0.09 -3.26
C TYR A 216 -20.90 -1.59 -3.17
#